data_a428d2bec2a6cdde32f102566d7303ec
#
_entry.id   a428d2bec2a6cdde32f102566d7303ec
#
_cell.length_a   1.000
_cell.length_b   1.000
_cell.length_c   1.000
_cell.angle_alpha   90.00
_cell.angle_beta   90.00
_cell.angle_gamma   90.00
#
_symmetry.space_group_name_H-M   'P 1'
#
loop_
_entity.id
_entity.type
_entity.pdbx_description
1 polymer ?
#
loop_
_entity_poly.entity_id
_entity_poly.type
_entity_poly.pdbx_seq_one_letter_code
_entity_poly.pdbx_strand_id
1 'polypeptide(L)'
;MQKIIKLFKAIWLLLKRPALFNLILKDEEVLRNEFEKVFPALKLQELDPFAWTEAQELNIAPYAFLSGSSMVTDFAFLQMLCRKYKVETYLEIGTWRGESAANVAPFVKEVFSLNLPDSTLRSMGQSPNYIDSHRFFSIDIKNITHLFGDSATFDWQPYAHKCDLVFIDGDHATEAVLRDTQTALGLRKSSDSILVWHDAKQDAEYPRYEVLLGIFKALPAHMHSNIYLVKHALCAVYLPDALIGQAIDLNALPKRAFELRLTQKEV
;
A
#
# COMPACT_ATOMS: atom_id res chain seq x y z
N MET A 1 20.64 31.86 -19.85
CA MET A 1 19.62 32.84 -19.41
C MET A 1 18.33 32.20 -18.91
N GLN A 2 17.66 31.29 -19.63
CA GLN A 2 16.41 30.63 -19.17
C GLN A 2 16.55 29.84 -17.87
N LYS A 3 17.65 29.11 -17.64
CA LYS A 3 17.88 28.33 -16.39
C LYS A 3 17.97 29.25 -15.15
N ILE A 4 18.63 30.41 -15.28
CA ILE A 4 18.78 31.38 -14.20
C ILE A 4 17.43 32.00 -13.85
N ILE A 5 16.61 32.37 -14.84
CA ILE A 5 15.26 32.90 -14.62
C ILE A 5 14.37 31.86 -13.90
N LYS A 6 14.46 30.58 -14.31
CA LYS A 6 13.74 29.49 -13.63
C LYS A 6 14.17 29.32 -12.18
N LEU A 7 15.48 29.42 -11.88
CA LEU A 7 16.02 29.34 -10.53
C LEU A 7 15.45 30.46 -9.64
N PHE A 8 15.49 31.71 -10.09
CA PHE A 8 14.92 32.84 -9.32
C PHE A 8 13.41 32.69 -9.08
N LYS A 9 12.65 32.21 -10.10
CA LYS A 9 11.23 31.91 -9.92
C LYS A 9 10.99 30.79 -8.91
N ALA A 10 11.81 29.73 -8.93
CA ALA A 10 11.71 28.62 -7.97
C ALA A 10 11.99 29.09 -6.55
N ILE A 11 13.08 29.85 -6.32
CA ILE A 11 13.40 30.42 -5.01
C ILE A 11 12.26 31.31 -4.49
N TRP A 12 11.73 32.18 -5.35
CA TRP A 12 10.61 33.05 -4.96
C TRP A 12 9.34 32.26 -4.62
N LEU A 13 9.03 31.17 -5.34
CA LEU A 13 7.91 30.28 -5.02
C LEU A 13 8.11 29.55 -3.68
N LEU A 14 9.32 29.07 -3.40
CA LEU A 14 9.67 28.43 -2.14
C LEU A 14 9.51 29.38 -0.95
N LEU A 15 9.93 30.65 -1.10
CA LEU A 15 9.74 31.66 -0.06
C LEU A 15 8.26 31.98 0.17
N LYS A 16 7.42 31.98 -0.88
CA LYS A 16 5.96 32.20 -0.76
C LYS A 16 5.18 30.99 -0.26
N ARG A 17 5.68 29.78 -0.52
CA ARG A 17 5.03 28.50 -0.20
C ARG A 17 6.06 27.55 0.40
N PRO A 18 6.41 27.72 1.70
CA PRO A 18 7.44 26.89 2.36
C PRO A 18 7.16 25.39 2.30
N ALA A 19 5.87 24.98 2.23
CA ALA A 19 5.50 23.57 2.06
C ALA A 19 6.09 22.91 0.81
N LEU A 20 6.48 23.71 -0.23
CA LEU A 20 7.16 23.17 -1.41
C LEU A 20 8.58 22.65 -1.10
N PHE A 21 9.19 23.03 0.04
CA PHE A 21 10.45 22.42 0.48
C PHE A 21 10.29 20.92 0.72
N ASN A 22 9.11 20.48 1.17
CA ASN A 22 8.84 19.05 1.38
C ASN A 22 8.98 18.25 0.09
N LEU A 23 8.60 18.82 -1.08
CA LEU A 23 8.77 18.15 -2.37
C LEU A 23 10.24 17.99 -2.77
N ILE A 24 11.11 18.93 -2.34
CA ILE A 24 12.55 18.85 -2.60
C ILE A 24 13.21 17.88 -1.62
N LEU A 25 12.82 17.93 -0.34
CA LEU A 25 13.38 17.04 0.69
C LEU A 25 12.93 15.59 0.54
N LYS A 26 11.76 15.38 -0.07
CA LYS A 26 11.21 14.07 -0.41
C LYS A 26 11.46 13.69 -1.88
N ASP A 27 12.47 14.29 -2.51
CA ASP A 27 12.92 13.89 -3.84
C ASP A 27 13.40 12.43 -3.82
N GLU A 28 12.91 11.64 -4.75
CA GLU A 28 13.18 10.19 -4.77
C GLU A 28 14.65 9.86 -4.98
N GLU A 29 15.43 10.70 -5.63
CA GLU A 29 16.87 10.49 -5.75
C GLU A 29 17.57 10.66 -4.39
N VAL A 30 17.13 11.64 -3.60
CA VAL A 30 17.64 11.86 -2.23
C VAL A 30 17.30 10.67 -1.34
N LEU A 31 16.05 10.22 -1.38
CA LEU A 31 15.56 9.09 -0.59
C LEU A 31 16.20 7.75 -1.03
N ARG A 32 16.40 7.58 -2.33
CA ARG A 32 17.14 6.44 -2.87
C ARG A 32 18.57 6.39 -2.34
N ASN A 33 19.29 7.52 -2.38
CA ASN A 33 20.66 7.60 -1.86
C ASN A 33 20.70 7.29 -0.35
N GLU A 34 19.70 7.74 0.42
CA GLU A 34 19.57 7.36 1.84
C GLU A 34 19.35 5.86 1.98
N PHE A 35 18.43 5.28 1.21
CA PHE A 35 18.14 3.85 1.24
C PHE A 35 19.38 3.01 0.92
N GLU A 36 20.10 3.31 -0.15
CA GLU A 36 21.32 2.61 -0.56
C GLU A 36 22.45 2.75 0.48
N LYS A 37 22.50 3.89 1.19
CA LYS A 37 23.45 4.09 2.30
C LYS A 37 23.11 3.25 3.53
N VAL A 38 21.84 3.13 3.86
CA VAL A 38 21.36 2.34 5.02
C VAL A 38 21.42 0.85 4.74
N PHE A 39 21.13 0.44 3.50
CA PHE A 39 21.04 -0.95 3.06
C PHE A 39 21.98 -1.25 1.85
N PRO A 40 23.30 -1.10 1.98
CA PRO A 40 24.22 -1.12 0.84
C PRO A 40 24.32 -2.48 0.12
N ALA A 41 23.98 -3.57 0.80
CA ALA A 41 24.01 -4.93 0.22
C ALA A 41 22.62 -5.39 -0.28
N LEU A 42 21.59 -4.61 -0.01
CA LEU A 42 20.22 -4.99 -0.37
C LEU A 42 19.95 -4.71 -1.84
N LYS A 43 19.43 -5.74 -2.53
CA LYS A 43 18.93 -5.60 -3.90
C LYS A 43 17.44 -5.79 -3.88
N LEU A 44 16.71 -4.76 -4.26
CA LEU A 44 15.25 -4.85 -4.43
C LEU A 44 14.93 -5.89 -5.51
N GLN A 45 13.96 -6.73 -5.22
CA GLN A 45 13.48 -7.78 -6.12
C GLN A 45 12.04 -7.47 -6.52
N GLU A 46 11.67 -7.84 -7.74
CA GLU A 46 10.30 -7.73 -8.23
C GLU A 46 9.70 -9.12 -8.42
N LEU A 47 8.42 -9.26 -8.08
CA LEU A 47 7.62 -10.46 -8.24
C LEU A 47 6.49 -10.20 -9.22
N ASP A 48 6.31 -11.07 -10.23
CA ASP A 48 5.17 -11.06 -11.12
C ASP A 48 4.08 -12.03 -10.61
N PRO A 49 3.06 -11.57 -9.88
CA PRO A 49 2.03 -12.44 -9.34
C PRO A 49 1.17 -13.06 -10.44
N PHE A 50 1.05 -12.39 -11.58
CA PHE A 50 0.28 -12.90 -12.73
C PHE A 50 0.98 -14.07 -13.45
N ALA A 51 2.22 -14.38 -13.08
CA ALA A 51 2.90 -15.60 -13.51
C ALA A 51 2.51 -16.82 -12.66
N TRP A 52 1.80 -16.66 -11.53
CA TRP A 52 1.38 -17.78 -10.67
C TRP A 52 0.18 -18.54 -11.21
N THR A 53 -0.55 -17.97 -12.16
CA THR A 53 -1.78 -18.53 -12.68
C THR A 53 -1.75 -18.52 -14.20
N GLU A 54 -2.25 -19.59 -14.82
CA GLU A 54 -2.72 -19.52 -16.20
C GLU A 54 -3.85 -18.50 -16.28
N ALA A 55 -4.06 -17.89 -17.43
CA ALA A 55 -5.00 -16.79 -17.63
C ALA A 55 -6.30 -16.97 -16.84
N GLN A 56 -6.48 -16.22 -15.77
CA GLN A 56 -7.69 -16.21 -14.97
C GLN A 56 -8.41 -14.88 -15.14
N GLU A 57 -9.73 -14.97 -15.27
CA GLU A 57 -10.58 -13.80 -15.15
C GLU A 57 -10.69 -13.41 -13.67
N LEU A 58 -10.32 -12.18 -13.33
CA LEU A 58 -10.47 -11.61 -12.00
C LEU A 58 -11.56 -10.55 -12.06
N ASN A 59 -12.50 -10.63 -11.14
CA ASN A 59 -13.57 -9.64 -11.01
C ASN A 59 -13.20 -8.62 -9.93
N ILE A 60 -12.94 -7.39 -10.34
CA ILE A 60 -12.66 -6.27 -9.43
C ILE A 60 -13.91 -5.41 -9.35
N ALA A 61 -14.58 -5.45 -8.20
CA ALA A 61 -15.80 -4.69 -7.93
C ALA A 61 -16.01 -4.50 -6.41
N PRO A 62 -16.19 -3.24 -5.95
CA PRO A 62 -16.29 -2.00 -6.73
C PRO A 62 -14.93 -1.42 -7.15
N TYR A 63 -14.94 -0.51 -8.15
CA TYR A 63 -13.80 0.32 -8.53
C TYR A 63 -14.29 1.67 -9.04
N ALA A 64 -13.92 2.76 -8.36
CA ALA A 64 -14.52 4.07 -8.61
C ALA A 64 -13.78 4.94 -9.64
N PHE A 65 -12.56 4.62 -10.04
CA PHE A 65 -11.70 5.46 -10.89
C PHE A 65 -11.51 6.89 -10.36
N LEU A 66 -11.54 7.05 -9.03
CA LEU A 66 -11.37 8.34 -8.37
C LEU A 66 -9.93 8.49 -7.83
N SER A 67 -9.52 9.75 -7.63
CA SER A 67 -8.22 10.05 -7.02
C SER A 67 -8.07 9.38 -5.66
N GLY A 68 -6.90 8.83 -5.36
CA GLY A 68 -6.61 8.08 -4.15
C GLY A 68 -7.14 6.64 -4.14
N SER A 69 -7.71 6.13 -5.25
CA SER A 69 -7.92 4.69 -5.42
C SER A 69 -6.61 4.00 -5.79
N SER A 70 -6.43 2.78 -5.28
CA SER A 70 -5.38 1.86 -5.71
C SER A 70 -5.55 1.49 -7.19
N MET A 71 -4.54 0.91 -7.82
CA MET A 71 -4.69 0.36 -9.16
C MET A 71 -5.61 -0.86 -9.16
N VAL A 72 -6.29 -1.12 -10.28
CA VAL A 72 -7.08 -2.36 -10.49
C VAL A 72 -6.24 -3.60 -10.20
N THR A 73 -4.97 -3.54 -10.56
CA THR A 73 -3.99 -4.62 -10.36
C THR A 73 -3.59 -4.83 -8.91
N ASP A 74 -3.69 -3.80 -8.05
CA ASP A 74 -3.48 -3.95 -6.60
C ASP A 74 -4.59 -4.81 -6.00
N PHE A 75 -5.85 -4.54 -6.35
CA PHE A 75 -6.97 -5.35 -5.88
C PHE A 75 -6.92 -6.78 -6.44
N ALA A 76 -6.55 -6.93 -7.71
CA ALA A 76 -6.31 -8.23 -8.31
C ALA A 76 -5.25 -9.01 -7.54
N PHE A 77 -4.15 -8.37 -7.18
CA PHE A 77 -3.07 -8.96 -6.40
C PHE A 77 -3.55 -9.40 -5.01
N LEU A 78 -4.28 -8.55 -4.28
CA LEU A 78 -4.84 -8.92 -2.97
C LEU A 78 -5.77 -10.13 -3.06
N GLN A 79 -6.66 -10.19 -4.07
CA GLN A 79 -7.52 -11.35 -4.31
C GLN A 79 -6.71 -12.62 -4.60
N MET A 80 -5.65 -12.51 -5.40
CA MET A 80 -4.76 -13.64 -5.73
C MET A 80 -4.05 -14.16 -4.49
N LEU A 81 -3.55 -13.27 -3.61
CA LEU A 81 -2.96 -13.66 -2.32
C LEU A 81 -3.96 -14.40 -1.45
N CYS A 82 -5.16 -13.85 -1.28
CA CYS A 82 -6.19 -14.47 -0.44
C CYS A 82 -6.54 -15.89 -0.91
N ARG A 83 -6.66 -16.10 -2.22
CA ARG A 83 -6.94 -17.42 -2.80
C ARG A 83 -5.76 -18.38 -2.67
N LYS A 84 -4.55 -17.92 -3.04
CA LYS A 84 -3.34 -18.76 -3.06
C LYS A 84 -2.96 -19.26 -1.67
N TYR A 85 -2.99 -18.37 -0.69
CA TYR A 85 -2.56 -18.64 0.69
C TYR A 85 -3.73 -18.99 1.63
N LYS A 86 -4.97 -19.10 1.09
CA LYS A 86 -6.18 -19.43 1.86
C LYS A 86 -6.35 -18.55 3.08
N VAL A 87 -6.21 -17.24 2.87
CA VAL A 87 -6.36 -16.22 3.92
C VAL A 87 -7.75 -16.29 4.51
N GLU A 88 -7.85 -16.44 5.82
CA GLU A 88 -9.13 -16.44 6.55
C GLU A 88 -9.39 -15.10 7.23
N THR A 89 -8.36 -14.53 7.87
CA THR A 89 -8.42 -13.24 8.56
C THR A 89 -7.53 -12.22 7.86
N TYR A 90 -8.16 -11.20 7.32
CA TYR A 90 -7.50 -10.06 6.68
C TYR A 90 -7.67 -8.82 7.56
N LEU A 91 -6.60 -8.06 7.74
CA LEU A 91 -6.65 -6.76 8.42
C LEU A 91 -5.98 -5.70 7.54
N GLU A 92 -6.61 -4.52 7.43
CA GLU A 92 -5.99 -3.36 6.79
C GLU A 92 -5.87 -2.17 7.73
N ILE A 93 -4.75 -1.45 7.60
CA ILE A 93 -4.48 -0.17 8.25
C ILE A 93 -4.63 0.90 7.17
N GLY A 94 -5.71 1.68 7.24
CA GLY A 94 -6.15 2.60 6.20
C GLY A 94 -7.27 2.01 5.35
N THR A 95 -8.42 2.66 5.39
CA THR A 95 -9.63 2.16 4.69
C THR A 95 -9.96 2.99 3.46
N TRP A 96 -9.79 4.32 3.55
CA TRP A 96 -10.29 5.28 2.58
C TRP A 96 -11.73 4.97 2.19
N ARG A 97 -12.06 4.80 0.91
CA ARG A 97 -13.41 4.45 0.45
C ARG A 97 -13.81 2.99 0.66
N GLY A 98 -12.88 2.15 1.13
CA GLY A 98 -13.13 0.74 1.41
C GLY A 98 -13.16 -0.17 0.17
N GLU A 99 -12.57 0.27 -0.94
CA GLU A 99 -12.50 -0.53 -2.17
C GLU A 99 -11.64 -1.79 -1.97
N SER A 100 -10.51 -1.69 -1.26
CA SER A 100 -9.63 -2.83 -0.92
C SER A 100 -10.36 -3.87 -0.10
N ALA A 101 -10.96 -3.45 1.04
CA ALA A 101 -11.73 -4.32 1.92
C ALA A 101 -12.90 -5.00 1.18
N ALA A 102 -13.64 -4.23 0.36
CA ALA A 102 -14.77 -4.76 -0.40
C ALA A 102 -14.33 -5.80 -1.44
N ASN A 103 -13.18 -5.59 -2.10
CA ASN A 103 -12.65 -6.51 -3.08
C ASN A 103 -12.07 -7.79 -2.47
N VAL A 104 -11.62 -7.76 -1.21
CA VAL A 104 -11.07 -8.91 -0.49
C VAL A 104 -12.15 -9.70 0.24
N ALA A 105 -13.19 -9.05 0.75
CA ALA A 105 -14.25 -9.67 1.57
C ALA A 105 -14.84 -10.96 1.01
N PRO A 106 -15.08 -11.14 -0.30
CA PRO A 106 -15.61 -12.38 -0.85
C PRO A 106 -14.70 -13.61 -0.71
N PHE A 107 -13.42 -13.41 -0.39
CA PHE A 107 -12.39 -14.46 -0.39
C PHE A 107 -11.89 -14.85 1.00
N VAL A 108 -12.36 -14.15 2.03
CA VAL A 108 -11.91 -14.35 3.42
C VAL A 108 -13.11 -14.53 4.36
N LYS A 109 -12.87 -15.08 5.56
CA LYS A 109 -13.92 -15.23 6.57
C LYS A 109 -14.26 -13.90 7.24
N GLU A 110 -13.24 -13.12 7.55
CA GLU A 110 -13.38 -11.84 8.25
C GLU A 110 -12.36 -10.81 7.77
N VAL A 111 -12.79 -9.56 7.75
CA VAL A 111 -11.99 -8.38 7.42
C VAL A 111 -12.07 -7.41 8.59
N PHE A 112 -10.92 -6.94 9.06
CA PHE A 112 -10.81 -5.80 9.95
C PHE A 112 -10.22 -4.63 9.17
N SER A 113 -10.84 -3.46 9.25
CA SER A 113 -10.41 -2.28 8.49
C SER A 113 -10.36 -1.06 9.40
N LEU A 114 -9.15 -0.56 9.70
CA LEU A 114 -8.92 0.58 10.58
C LEU A 114 -8.93 1.89 9.79
N ASN A 115 -9.70 2.85 10.28
CA ASN A 115 -9.72 4.21 9.78
C ASN A 115 -9.77 5.22 10.92
N LEU A 116 -9.38 6.47 10.65
CA LEU A 116 -9.57 7.54 11.60
C LEU A 116 -11.07 7.76 11.90
N PRO A 117 -11.44 8.06 13.15
CA PRO A 117 -12.81 8.42 13.49
C PRO A 117 -13.28 9.66 12.74
N ASP A 118 -14.55 9.72 12.36
CA ASP A 118 -15.16 10.87 11.68
C ASP A 118 -14.96 12.17 12.49
N SER A 119 -14.99 12.11 13.84
CA SER A 119 -14.72 13.24 14.71
C SER A 119 -13.30 13.78 14.55
N THR A 120 -12.32 12.89 14.39
CA THR A 120 -10.93 13.25 14.15
C THR A 120 -10.78 13.91 12.77
N LEU A 121 -11.38 13.34 11.73
CA LEU A 121 -11.38 13.91 10.38
C LEU A 121 -12.00 15.32 10.36
N ARG A 122 -13.11 15.53 11.09
CA ARG A 122 -13.72 16.85 11.26
C ARG A 122 -12.79 17.83 11.94
N SER A 123 -12.12 17.42 13.00
CA SER A 123 -11.14 18.27 13.72
C SER A 123 -9.94 18.67 12.87
N MET A 124 -9.57 17.82 11.89
CA MET A 124 -8.53 18.09 10.89
C MET A 124 -9.02 19.01 9.76
N GLY A 125 -10.28 19.44 9.78
CA GLY A 125 -10.85 20.34 8.79
C GLY A 125 -11.29 19.67 7.49
N GLN A 126 -11.47 18.35 7.48
CA GLN A 126 -11.98 17.63 6.31
C GLN A 126 -13.43 17.98 6.02
N SER A 127 -13.79 18.05 4.74
CA SER A 127 -15.14 18.35 4.32
C SER A 127 -16.13 17.21 4.64
N PRO A 128 -17.43 17.50 4.83
CA PRO A 128 -18.43 16.45 5.04
C PRO A 128 -18.39 15.37 3.96
N ASN A 129 -18.32 15.73 2.68
CA ASN A 129 -18.25 14.76 1.58
C ASN A 129 -17.00 13.86 1.64
N TYR A 130 -15.87 14.41 2.11
CA TYR A 130 -14.67 13.63 2.32
C TYR A 130 -14.89 12.58 3.42
N ILE A 131 -15.52 12.98 4.52
CA ILE A 131 -15.82 12.10 5.66
C ILE A 131 -16.83 11.03 5.25
N ASP A 132 -17.91 11.40 4.56
CA ASP A 132 -18.94 10.48 4.10
C ASP A 132 -18.43 9.49 3.04
N SER A 133 -17.33 9.82 2.34
CA SER A 133 -16.69 8.91 1.39
C SER A 133 -15.89 7.79 2.05
N HIS A 134 -15.54 7.93 3.34
CA HIS A 134 -14.82 6.87 4.04
C HIS A 134 -15.71 5.64 4.23
N ARG A 135 -15.16 4.47 3.90
CA ARG A 135 -15.87 3.18 3.99
C ARG A 135 -17.05 3.04 3.03
N PHE A 136 -17.26 4.00 2.12
CA PHE A 136 -18.43 4.08 1.25
C PHE A 136 -18.77 2.75 0.56
N PHE A 137 -17.77 2.02 0.07
CA PHE A 137 -17.97 0.74 -0.62
C PHE A 137 -17.98 -0.48 0.29
N SER A 138 -17.65 -0.34 1.57
CA SER A 138 -17.45 -1.47 2.49
C SER A 138 -18.36 -1.46 3.71
N ILE A 139 -19.10 -0.37 3.95
CA ILE A 139 -19.86 -0.16 5.17
C ILE A 139 -20.94 -1.23 5.43
N ASP A 140 -21.58 -1.73 4.37
CA ASP A 140 -22.69 -2.70 4.46
C ASP A 140 -22.26 -4.14 4.23
N ILE A 141 -20.96 -4.42 4.11
CA ILE A 141 -20.46 -5.77 3.87
C ILE A 141 -20.34 -6.53 5.21
N LYS A 142 -21.09 -7.60 5.36
CA LYS A 142 -21.34 -8.29 6.65
C LYS A 142 -20.10 -8.83 7.35
N ASN A 143 -19.10 -9.27 6.61
CA ASN A 143 -17.87 -9.83 7.18
C ASN A 143 -16.74 -8.79 7.29
N ILE A 144 -17.06 -7.49 7.15
CA ILE A 144 -16.13 -6.39 7.40
C ILE A 144 -16.48 -5.75 8.75
N THR A 145 -15.51 -5.68 9.64
CA THR A 145 -15.57 -4.92 10.89
C THR A 145 -14.73 -3.67 10.75
N HIS A 146 -15.39 -2.50 10.75
CA HIS A 146 -14.72 -1.21 10.75
C HIS A 146 -14.23 -0.85 12.14
N LEU A 147 -12.94 -0.57 12.25
CA LEU A 147 -12.24 -0.13 13.45
C LEU A 147 -11.98 1.38 13.33
N PHE A 148 -12.02 2.08 14.48
CA PHE A 148 -11.87 3.54 14.50
C PHE A 148 -10.76 3.93 15.45
N GLY A 149 -9.71 4.53 14.93
CA GLY A 149 -8.57 5.02 15.71
C GLY A 149 -7.41 5.47 14.84
N ASP A 150 -6.45 6.11 15.49
CA ASP A 150 -5.14 6.37 14.92
C ASP A 150 -4.28 5.10 15.12
N SER A 151 -3.70 4.58 14.04
CA SER A 151 -2.87 3.36 14.06
C SER A 151 -1.73 3.44 15.08
N ALA A 152 -1.20 4.64 15.33
CA ALA A 152 -0.13 4.88 16.28
C ALA A 152 -0.54 4.69 17.76
N THR A 153 -1.84 4.81 18.08
CA THR A 153 -2.36 4.77 19.45
C THR A 153 -3.51 3.78 19.65
N PHE A 154 -3.90 3.09 18.59
CA PHE A 154 -4.98 2.11 18.62
C PHE A 154 -4.61 0.90 19.50
N ASP A 155 -5.58 0.37 20.26
CA ASP A 155 -5.38 -0.86 21.02
C ASP A 155 -5.42 -2.09 20.11
N TRP A 156 -4.24 -2.58 19.74
CA TRP A 156 -4.06 -3.73 18.87
C TRP A 156 -4.15 -5.09 19.58
N GLN A 157 -4.20 -5.12 20.92
CA GLN A 157 -4.22 -6.36 21.71
C GLN A 157 -5.33 -7.34 21.30
N PRO A 158 -6.57 -6.89 21.01
CA PRO A 158 -7.63 -7.80 20.57
C PRO A 158 -7.34 -8.52 19.25
N TYR A 159 -6.43 -7.99 18.44
CA TYR A 159 -6.09 -8.47 17.09
C TYR A 159 -4.72 -9.14 17.01
N ALA A 160 -3.96 -9.13 18.10
CA ALA A 160 -2.64 -9.72 18.16
C ALA A 160 -2.66 -11.21 17.80
N HIS A 161 -1.74 -11.62 16.95
CA HIS A 161 -1.56 -13.01 16.50
C HIS A 161 -2.79 -13.66 15.84
N LYS A 162 -3.60 -12.88 15.12
CA LYS A 162 -4.83 -13.36 14.48
C LYS A 162 -4.84 -13.28 12.96
N CYS A 163 -4.03 -12.41 12.36
CA CYS A 163 -4.14 -12.08 10.95
C CYS A 163 -3.30 -13.00 10.06
N ASP A 164 -3.92 -13.58 9.05
CA ASP A 164 -3.23 -14.32 8.00
C ASP A 164 -2.59 -13.37 6.98
N LEU A 165 -3.23 -12.21 6.74
CA LEU A 165 -2.70 -11.14 5.89
C LEU A 165 -2.96 -9.77 6.55
N VAL A 166 -1.92 -8.92 6.60
CA VAL A 166 -2.05 -7.52 6.99
C VAL A 166 -1.68 -6.63 5.81
N PHE A 167 -2.59 -5.73 5.43
CA PHE A 167 -2.40 -4.72 4.40
C PHE A 167 -2.19 -3.35 5.04
N ILE A 168 -1.09 -2.70 4.71
CA ILE A 168 -0.68 -1.42 5.29
C ILE A 168 -0.82 -0.36 4.21
N ASP A 169 -1.84 0.49 4.33
CA ASP A 169 -2.22 1.54 3.37
C ASP A 169 -2.67 2.82 4.12
N GLY A 170 -1.92 3.17 5.16
CA GLY A 170 -2.16 4.36 5.98
C GLY A 170 -1.37 5.57 5.49
N ASP A 171 -0.63 6.23 6.40
CA ASP A 171 0.29 7.32 6.06
C ASP A 171 1.57 6.77 5.41
N HIS A 172 2.01 7.40 4.33
CA HIS A 172 3.15 6.96 3.52
C HIS A 172 4.50 7.55 3.97
N ALA A 173 4.52 8.37 5.03
CA ALA A 173 5.76 8.87 5.60
C ALA A 173 6.58 7.72 6.21
N THR A 174 7.91 7.74 6.03
CA THR A 174 8.82 6.69 6.50
C THR A 174 8.55 6.25 7.94
N GLU A 175 8.37 7.21 8.86
CA GLU A 175 8.15 6.91 10.29
C GLU A 175 6.77 6.30 10.57
N ALA A 176 5.75 6.65 9.80
CA ALA A 176 4.42 6.06 9.91
C ALA A 176 4.44 4.62 9.38
N VAL A 177 4.99 4.40 8.19
CA VAL A 177 5.16 3.06 7.61
C VAL A 177 5.99 2.16 8.54
N LEU A 178 7.04 2.70 9.17
CA LEU A 178 7.85 1.97 10.13
C LEU A 178 7.00 1.49 11.32
N ARG A 179 6.22 2.38 11.95
CA ARG A 179 5.35 2.05 13.09
C ARG A 179 4.28 1.02 12.70
N ASP A 180 3.58 1.26 11.59
CA ASP A 180 2.50 0.38 11.13
C ASP A 180 3.04 -1.00 10.75
N THR A 181 4.26 -1.08 10.18
CA THR A 181 4.95 -2.35 9.91
C THR A 181 5.31 -3.09 11.19
N GLN A 182 5.82 -2.38 12.21
CA GLN A 182 6.10 -2.99 13.53
C GLN A 182 4.82 -3.51 14.19
N THR A 183 3.74 -2.76 14.10
CA THR A 183 2.41 -3.19 14.54
C THR A 183 1.99 -4.45 13.80
N ALA A 184 2.07 -4.45 12.47
CA ALA A 184 1.69 -5.58 11.63
C ALA A 184 2.45 -6.87 11.96
N LEU A 185 3.72 -6.78 12.37
CA LEU A 185 4.48 -7.94 12.87
C LEU A 185 3.81 -8.60 14.08
N GLY A 186 3.26 -7.82 15.00
CA GLY A 186 2.55 -8.31 16.18
C GLY A 186 1.14 -8.87 15.88
N LEU A 187 0.56 -8.47 14.75
CA LEU A 187 -0.76 -8.94 14.33
C LEU A 187 -0.72 -10.28 13.60
N ARG A 188 0.44 -10.69 13.06
CA ARG A 188 0.59 -11.94 12.32
C ARG A 188 0.21 -13.14 13.17
N LYS A 189 -0.63 -14.01 12.63
CA LYS A 189 -1.07 -15.27 13.23
C LYS A 189 0.10 -16.25 13.41
N SER A 190 1.02 -16.26 12.42
CA SER A 190 2.20 -17.12 12.43
C SER A 190 3.33 -16.51 11.60
N SER A 191 4.45 -17.24 11.49
CA SER A 191 5.52 -16.92 10.53
C SER A 191 5.05 -16.91 9.07
N ASP A 192 3.99 -17.66 8.77
CA ASP A 192 3.46 -17.83 7.41
C ASP A 192 2.50 -16.71 6.99
N SER A 193 2.18 -15.78 7.91
CA SER A 193 1.34 -14.63 7.62
C SER A 193 2.03 -13.66 6.67
N ILE A 194 1.23 -13.07 5.79
CA ILE A 194 1.65 -12.19 4.70
C ILE A 194 1.55 -10.73 5.16
N LEU A 195 2.51 -9.91 4.77
CA LEU A 195 2.42 -8.45 4.89
C LEU A 195 2.43 -7.83 3.51
N VAL A 196 1.53 -6.89 3.27
CA VAL A 196 1.44 -6.13 2.02
C VAL A 196 1.47 -4.64 2.35
N TRP A 197 2.29 -3.89 1.65
CA TRP A 197 2.33 -2.42 1.76
C TRP A 197 1.88 -1.82 0.44
N HIS A 198 0.94 -0.89 0.50
CA HIS A 198 0.57 -0.05 -0.62
C HIS A 198 1.58 1.09 -0.81
N ASP A 199 1.53 1.76 -1.95
CA ASP A 199 2.40 2.89 -2.27
C ASP A 199 3.92 2.65 -2.11
N ALA A 200 4.37 1.38 -2.14
CA ALA A 200 5.78 1.03 -2.19
C ALA A 200 6.43 1.33 -3.55
N LYS A 201 5.60 1.67 -4.54
CA LYS A 201 5.99 2.18 -5.85
C LYS A 201 5.26 3.49 -6.13
N GLN A 202 5.88 4.41 -6.86
CA GLN A 202 5.26 5.68 -7.30
C GLN A 202 4.21 5.45 -8.38
N ASP A 203 4.51 4.48 -9.24
CA ASP A 203 3.70 3.99 -10.34
C ASP A 203 4.02 2.51 -10.58
N ALA A 204 3.52 1.92 -11.64
CA ALA A 204 3.73 0.50 -11.92
C ALA A 204 5.21 0.10 -12.15
N GLU A 205 6.13 1.04 -12.30
CA GLU A 205 7.53 0.79 -12.63
C GLU A 205 8.51 1.23 -11.53
N TYR A 206 8.34 2.45 -10.99
CA TYR A 206 9.34 3.09 -10.14
C TYR A 206 9.10 2.84 -8.65
N PRO A 207 10.13 2.38 -7.89
CA PRO A 207 10.07 2.27 -6.44
C PRO A 207 9.81 3.61 -5.76
N ARG A 208 9.15 3.61 -4.60
CA ARG A 208 8.96 4.76 -3.72
C ARG A 208 9.80 4.56 -2.45
N TYR A 209 10.96 5.21 -2.44
CA TYR A 209 11.96 4.99 -1.40
C TYR A 209 11.53 5.50 -0.02
N GLU A 210 10.63 6.49 0.08
CA GLU A 210 10.05 6.94 1.35
C GLU A 210 9.37 5.78 2.10
N VAL A 211 8.56 5.01 1.39
CA VAL A 211 7.84 3.84 1.94
C VAL A 211 8.80 2.68 2.19
N LEU A 212 9.68 2.40 1.24
CA LEU A 212 10.66 1.31 1.37
C LEU A 212 11.59 1.50 2.57
N LEU A 213 12.05 2.72 2.85
CA LEU A 213 12.84 3.02 4.05
C LEU A 213 12.08 2.60 5.32
N GLY A 214 10.79 2.92 5.44
CA GLY A 214 9.96 2.53 6.56
C GLY A 214 9.85 1.02 6.70
N ILE A 215 9.56 0.31 5.61
CA ILE A 215 9.44 -1.15 5.57
C ILE A 215 10.74 -1.81 6.04
N PHE A 216 11.86 -1.50 5.39
CA PHE A 216 13.13 -2.18 5.65
C PHE A 216 13.75 -1.79 7.00
N LYS A 217 13.51 -0.58 7.51
CA LYS A 217 13.92 -0.18 8.87
C LYS A 217 13.11 -0.90 9.96
N ALA A 218 11.85 -1.24 9.70
CA ALA A 218 10.96 -1.90 10.66
C ALA A 218 11.20 -3.40 10.78
N LEU A 219 11.56 -4.04 9.67
CA LEU A 219 11.65 -5.51 9.60
C LEU A 219 13.02 -6.03 10.00
N PRO A 220 13.09 -7.18 10.70
CA PRO A 220 14.35 -7.86 10.96
C PRO A 220 15.08 -8.23 9.66
N ALA A 221 16.40 -8.14 9.66
CA ALA A 221 17.24 -8.34 8.46
C ALA A 221 17.01 -9.71 7.77
N HIS A 222 16.69 -10.76 8.52
CA HIS A 222 16.40 -12.08 7.95
C HIS A 222 15.12 -12.13 7.11
N MET A 223 14.23 -11.15 7.25
CA MET A 223 13.00 -11.05 6.45
C MET A 223 13.22 -10.29 5.14
N HIS A 224 14.32 -9.54 5.01
CA HIS A 224 14.53 -8.65 3.86
C HIS A 224 14.59 -9.39 2.53
N SER A 225 15.11 -10.61 2.49
CA SER A 225 15.20 -11.42 1.27
C SER A 225 13.84 -11.90 0.74
N ASN A 226 12.80 -11.83 1.57
CA ASN A 226 11.46 -12.28 1.26
C ASN A 226 10.50 -11.11 0.97
N ILE A 227 11.05 -9.90 0.78
CA ILE A 227 10.30 -8.71 0.40
C ILE A 227 10.47 -8.50 -1.10
N TYR A 228 9.34 -8.34 -1.77
CA TYR A 228 9.27 -8.15 -3.23
C TYR A 228 8.43 -6.93 -3.55
N LEU A 229 8.86 -6.13 -4.51
CA LEU A 229 7.98 -5.19 -5.22
C LEU A 229 7.08 -5.98 -6.16
N VAL A 230 5.83 -5.57 -6.26
CA VAL A 230 4.84 -6.29 -7.06
C VAL A 230 4.78 -5.70 -8.46
N LYS A 231 5.00 -6.52 -9.46
CA LYS A 231 4.93 -6.10 -10.87
C LYS A 231 3.51 -5.72 -11.26
N HIS A 232 3.37 -4.63 -12.02
CA HIS A 232 2.08 -4.08 -12.46
C HIS A 232 1.18 -3.57 -11.32
N ALA A 233 1.71 -3.36 -10.11
CA ALA A 233 1.01 -2.89 -8.93
C ALA A 233 1.83 -1.85 -8.18
N LEU A 234 1.22 -1.14 -7.24
CA LEU A 234 1.91 -0.17 -6.37
C LEU A 234 2.44 -0.83 -5.08
N CYS A 235 2.22 -2.11 -4.91
CA CYS A 235 2.48 -2.82 -3.66
C CYS A 235 3.93 -3.33 -3.54
N ALA A 236 4.37 -3.48 -2.27
CA ALA A 236 5.37 -4.44 -1.86
C ALA A 236 4.73 -5.56 -1.04
N VAL A 237 5.35 -6.73 -1.00
CA VAL A 237 4.86 -7.88 -0.25
C VAL A 237 6.00 -8.61 0.45
N TYR A 238 5.77 -9.02 1.69
CA TYR A 238 6.53 -10.06 2.37
C TYR A 238 5.79 -11.38 2.24
N LEU A 239 6.48 -12.39 1.73
CA LEU A 239 5.98 -13.76 1.63
C LEU A 239 6.83 -14.69 2.51
N PRO A 240 6.20 -15.64 3.25
CA PRO A 240 6.93 -16.58 4.10
C PRO A 240 7.86 -17.49 3.28
N ASP A 241 7.41 -17.88 2.10
CA ASP A 241 8.19 -18.70 1.17
C ASP A 241 9.14 -17.81 0.36
N ALA A 242 10.41 -18.16 0.35
CA ALA A 242 11.38 -17.50 -0.53
C ALA A 242 11.04 -17.85 -1.99
N LEU A 243 10.63 -16.84 -2.75
CA LEU A 243 10.40 -16.97 -4.18
C LEU A 243 11.60 -16.45 -4.96
N ILE A 244 11.75 -16.93 -6.20
CA ILE A 244 12.77 -16.37 -7.10
C ILE A 244 12.22 -15.04 -7.63
N GLY A 245 12.66 -13.96 -7.00
CA GLY A 245 12.40 -12.61 -7.48
C GLY A 245 13.26 -12.28 -8.71
N GLN A 246 12.82 -11.32 -9.49
CA GLN A 246 13.58 -10.79 -10.63
C GLN A 246 14.20 -9.44 -10.23
N ALA A 247 15.36 -9.13 -10.79
CA ALA A 247 15.90 -7.77 -10.68
C ALA A 247 14.94 -6.79 -11.38
N ILE A 248 14.79 -5.60 -10.79
CA ILE A 248 13.98 -4.54 -11.38
C ILE A 248 14.69 -4.06 -12.66
N ASP A 249 13.98 -4.10 -13.79
CA ASP A 249 14.42 -3.58 -15.07
C ASP A 249 13.42 -2.54 -15.59
N LEU A 250 13.74 -1.28 -15.35
CA LEU A 250 12.91 -0.13 -15.74
C LEU A 250 12.80 0.07 -17.27
N ASN A 251 13.64 -0.63 -18.04
CA ASN A 251 13.66 -0.55 -19.50
C ASN A 251 13.13 -1.84 -20.17
N ALA A 252 12.57 -2.75 -19.39
CA ALA A 252 12.04 -4.01 -19.89
C ALA A 252 10.86 -3.77 -20.85
N LEU A 253 10.88 -4.45 -21.99
CA LEU A 253 9.70 -4.45 -22.86
C LEU A 253 8.52 -5.16 -22.17
N PRO A 254 7.27 -4.68 -22.39
CA PRO A 254 6.10 -5.32 -21.82
C PRO A 254 5.99 -6.79 -22.27
N LYS A 255 5.93 -7.69 -21.31
CA LYS A 255 5.74 -9.13 -21.55
C LYS A 255 4.28 -9.56 -21.37
N ARG A 256 3.42 -8.63 -20.90
CA ARG A 256 2.02 -8.88 -20.57
C ARG A 256 1.18 -7.66 -20.89
N ALA A 257 -0.04 -7.88 -21.33
CA ALA A 257 -1.09 -6.89 -21.46
C ALA A 257 -2.36 -7.41 -20.77
N PHE A 258 -3.20 -6.52 -20.29
CA PHE A 258 -4.47 -6.84 -19.63
C PHE A 258 -5.64 -6.38 -20.49
N GLU A 259 -6.65 -7.23 -20.59
CA GLU A 259 -7.96 -6.87 -21.15
C GLU A 259 -8.86 -6.48 -19.98
N LEU A 260 -9.47 -5.29 -20.02
CA LEU A 260 -10.41 -4.80 -19.01
C LEU A 260 -11.80 -4.70 -19.61
N ARG A 261 -12.80 -5.27 -18.91
CA ARG A 261 -14.22 -5.13 -19.25
C ARG A 261 -14.91 -4.31 -18.16
N LEU A 262 -15.58 -3.22 -18.55
CA LEU A 262 -16.22 -2.30 -17.63
C LEU A 262 -17.74 -2.50 -17.65
N THR A 263 -18.31 -2.67 -16.46
CA THR A 263 -19.77 -2.68 -16.26
C THR A 263 -20.10 -1.57 -15.24
N GLN A 264 -20.86 -0.58 -15.68
CA GLN A 264 -21.33 0.50 -14.81
C GLN A 264 -22.43 -0.02 -13.88
N LYS A 265 -22.36 0.35 -12.60
CA LYS A 265 -23.41 0.15 -11.61
C LYS A 265 -23.65 1.48 -10.88
N GLU A 266 -24.91 1.79 -10.60
CA GLU A 266 -25.27 2.85 -9.66
C GLU A 266 -24.98 2.36 -8.23
N VAL A 267 -24.52 3.27 -7.36
CA VAL A 267 -24.13 3.01 -5.97
C VAL A 267 -24.82 4.00 -5.01
#